data_31ca7bbc78bf6e6ba384724904ecc61a
#
_entry.id   31ca7bbc78bf6e6ba384724904ecc61a
#
_cell.length_a   1.000
_cell.length_b   1.000
_cell.length_c   1.000
_cell.angle_alpha   90.00
_cell.angle_beta   90.00
_cell.angle_gamma   90.00
#
_symmetry.space_group_name_H-M   'P 1'
#
loop_
_entity.id
_entity.type
_entity.pdbx_description
1 polymer ?
#
loop_
_entity_poly.entity_id
_entity_poly.type
_entity_poly.pdbx_seq_one_letter_code
_entity_poly.pdbx_strand_id
1 'polypeptide(L)'
;FLLLSVGKFFSYVYHLREGCSKEQFVNPLIIIDIFSMVPLCFTIYLAKRHLSGSKQNRYYILASYITLVLLAVEVLGYSMAGRTTAFAFIAHLLANALYFILIPAVALIILWYLGYSEYGTMVKGILFIPLGLNALLTILSIQNGWFFSVSTSNEYIRGPFFYLTTGVSYFYYVLILMQLFKMRHVPISPS
;
A
#
# COMPACT_ATOMS: atom_id res chain seq x y z
N PHE A 1 4.58 -6.82 11.11
CA PHE A 1 4.78 -6.12 9.84
C PHE A 1 3.58 -5.23 9.49
N LEU A 2 2.35 -5.72 9.57
CA LEU A 2 1.10 -4.94 9.38
C LEU A 2 0.99 -3.75 10.35
N LEU A 3 1.36 -3.95 11.62
CA LEU A 3 1.36 -2.90 12.65
C LEU A 3 2.38 -1.78 12.36
N LEU A 4 3.53 -2.10 11.76
CA LEU A 4 4.53 -1.11 11.34
C LEU A 4 4.04 -0.26 10.16
N SER A 5 3.33 -0.85 9.19
CA SER A 5 2.74 -0.15 8.06
C SER A 5 1.61 0.80 8.51
N VAL A 6 0.77 0.35 9.45
CA VAL A 6 -0.31 1.17 10.05
C VAL A 6 0.28 2.29 10.92
N GLY A 7 1.32 2.00 11.70
CA GLY A 7 2.01 3.02 12.51
C GLY A 7 2.64 4.12 11.66
N LYS A 8 3.25 3.75 10.52
CA LYS A 8 3.79 4.71 9.55
C LYS A 8 2.71 5.58 8.91
N PHE A 9 1.56 4.99 8.59
CA PHE A 9 0.43 5.74 8.03
C PHE A 9 -0.05 6.83 8.99
N PHE A 10 -0.16 6.54 10.30
CA PHE A 10 -0.50 7.53 11.31
C PHE A 10 0.61 8.57 11.52
N SER A 11 1.89 8.18 11.50
CA SER A 11 3.02 9.11 11.58
C SER A 11 3.06 10.05 10.37
N TYR A 12 2.79 9.53 9.16
CA TYR A 12 2.69 10.32 7.93
C TYR A 12 1.57 11.36 7.98
N VAL A 13 0.40 10.98 8.52
CA VAL A 13 -0.73 11.90 8.74
C VAL A 13 -0.38 13.01 9.74
N TYR A 14 0.48 12.71 10.73
CA TYR A 14 0.84 13.66 11.79
C TYR A 14 1.93 14.65 11.36
N HIS A 15 2.96 14.21 10.64
CA HIS A 15 4.10 15.06 10.24
C HIS A 15 3.83 16.03 9.08
N LEU A 16 2.79 15.81 8.30
CA LEU A 16 2.38 16.79 7.26
C LEU A 16 1.77 18.09 7.83
N ARG A 17 1.70 18.21 9.16
CA ARG A 17 1.09 19.38 9.84
C ARG A 17 2.08 20.48 10.19
N GLU A 18 3.37 20.20 10.23
CA GLU A 18 4.39 21.19 10.64
C GLU A 18 5.34 21.48 9.48
N GLY A 19 5.18 22.70 8.92
CA GLY A 19 6.10 23.26 7.94
C GLY A 19 7.48 23.41 8.55
N CYS A 20 8.42 22.56 8.14
CA CYS A 20 9.81 22.66 8.52
C CYS A 20 10.68 23.04 7.35
N SER A 21 11.61 23.96 7.61
CA SER A 21 12.55 24.59 6.68
C SER A 21 13.40 23.59 5.90
N LYS A 22 13.66 23.95 4.62
CA LYS A 22 14.42 23.20 3.62
C LYS A 22 15.91 23.15 3.97
N GLU A 23 16.34 22.24 4.82
CA GLU A 23 17.73 21.75 4.79
C GLU A 23 17.71 20.29 4.32
N GLN A 24 18.76 19.92 3.55
CA GLN A 24 18.94 18.63 2.87
C GLN A 24 19.08 17.44 3.85
N PHE A 25 18.15 17.30 4.76
CA PHE A 25 18.05 16.07 5.56
C PHE A 25 17.42 14.97 4.70
N VAL A 26 18.10 13.86 4.56
CA VAL A 26 17.51 12.63 4.02
C VAL A 26 16.25 12.36 4.83
N ASN A 27 15.10 12.40 4.17
CA ASN A 27 13.82 12.20 4.85
C ASN A 27 13.89 10.88 5.64
N PRO A 28 13.72 10.89 6.98
CA PRO A 28 13.84 9.69 7.81
C PRO A 28 12.91 8.56 7.36
N LEU A 29 11.82 8.87 6.66
CA LEU A 29 10.92 7.89 6.06
C LEU A 29 11.64 7.07 4.96
N ILE A 30 12.46 7.69 4.13
CA ILE A 30 13.26 6.98 3.10
C ILE A 30 14.16 5.93 3.76
N ILE A 31 14.84 6.30 4.86
CA ILE A 31 15.71 5.39 5.60
C ILE A 31 14.92 4.20 6.14
N ILE A 32 13.77 4.45 6.77
CA ILE A 32 12.90 3.42 7.33
C ILE A 32 12.39 2.49 6.21
N ASP A 33 12.05 3.01 5.04
CA ASP A 33 11.54 2.21 3.92
C ASP A 33 12.64 1.32 3.35
N ILE A 34 13.85 1.84 3.15
CA ILE A 34 15.00 1.05 2.70
C ILE A 34 15.32 -0.07 3.71
N PHE A 35 15.38 0.25 5.02
CA PHE A 35 15.57 -0.77 6.04
C PHE A 35 14.45 -1.82 6.07
N SER A 36 13.21 -1.43 5.77
CA SER A 36 12.06 -2.35 5.71
C SER A 36 12.12 -3.29 4.49
N MET A 37 12.78 -2.90 3.40
CA MET A 37 12.96 -3.76 2.23
C MET A 37 13.85 -4.97 2.52
N VAL A 38 14.88 -4.82 3.37
CA VAL A 38 15.85 -5.90 3.66
C VAL A 38 15.18 -7.14 4.27
N PRO A 39 14.46 -7.06 5.43
CA PRO A 39 13.78 -8.22 5.98
C PRO A 39 12.67 -8.74 5.05
N LEU A 40 12.05 -7.87 4.24
CA LEU A 40 11.04 -8.28 3.29
C LEU A 40 11.65 -9.13 2.16
N CYS A 41 12.78 -8.74 1.59
CA CYS A 41 13.51 -9.55 0.63
C CYS A 41 13.92 -10.92 1.22
N PHE A 42 14.41 -10.92 2.47
CA PHE A 42 14.78 -12.15 3.15
C PHE A 42 13.58 -13.08 3.37
N THR A 43 12.43 -12.55 3.79
CA THR A 43 11.20 -13.34 3.95
C THR A 43 10.66 -13.89 2.63
N ILE A 44 10.77 -13.13 1.52
CA ILE A 44 10.44 -13.62 0.17
C ILE A 44 11.36 -14.78 -0.22
N TYR A 45 12.67 -14.65 0.02
CA TYR A 45 13.64 -15.70 -0.26
C TYR A 45 13.32 -16.98 0.52
N LEU A 46 13.09 -16.89 1.84
CA LEU A 46 12.72 -18.02 2.67
C LEU A 46 11.40 -18.68 2.24
N ALA A 47 10.39 -17.87 1.94
CA ALA A 47 9.08 -18.37 1.49
C ALA A 47 9.20 -19.15 0.16
N LYS A 48 10.02 -18.67 -0.78
CA LYS A 48 10.27 -19.41 -2.03
C LYS A 48 11.01 -20.72 -1.80
N ARG A 49 11.97 -20.74 -0.88
CA ARG A 49 12.81 -21.92 -0.63
C ARG A 49 12.09 -23.01 0.15
N HIS A 50 11.29 -22.65 1.15
CA HIS A 50 10.74 -23.61 2.12
C HIS A 50 9.25 -23.86 2.00
N LEU A 51 8.49 -22.98 1.37
CA LEU A 51 7.03 -23.02 1.36
C LEU A 51 6.46 -23.18 -0.05
N SER A 52 7.23 -23.73 -0.99
CA SER A 52 6.79 -23.92 -2.39
C SER A 52 5.65 -24.94 -2.47
N GLY A 53 4.50 -24.55 -3.02
CA GLY A 53 3.41 -25.47 -3.40
C GLY A 53 2.00 -25.10 -2.93
N SER A 54 1.82 -24.45 -1.79
CA SER A 54 0.47 -24.09 -1.34
C SER A 54 -0.06 -22.80 -2.02
N LYS A 55 -1.38 -22.73 -2.26
CA LYS A 55 -2.04 -21.52 -2.76
C LYS A 55 -1.80 -20.32 -1.82
N GLN A 56 -1.87 -20.56 -0.51
CA GLN A 56 -1.63 -19.53 0.51
C GLN A 56 -0.22 -18.92 0.37
N ASN A 57 0.80 -19.75 0.16
CA ASN A 57 2.15 -19.26 0.00
C ASN A 57 2.31 -18.36 -1.23
N ARG A 58 1.61 -18.65 -2.33
CA ARG A 58 1.60 -17.79 -3.52
C ARG A 58 1.03 -16.40 -3.21
N TYR A 59 -0.05 -16.31 -2.44
CA TYR A 59 -0.62 -15.02 -2.02
C TYR A 59 0.31 -14.27 -1.08
N TYR A 60 0.98 -14.98 -0.15
CA TYR A 60 1.99 -14.38 0.73
C TYR A 60 3.15 -13.78 -0.07
N ILE A 61 3.72 -14.55 -1.00
CA ILE A 61 4.80 -14.09 -1.86
C ILE A 61 4.34 -12.90 -2.72
N LEU A 62 3.15 -12.96 -3.30
CA LEU A 62 2.58 -11.88 -4.10
C LEU A 62 2.39 -10.60 -3.28
N ALA A 63 1.78 -10.70 -2.08
CA ALA A 63 1.64 -9.57 -1.17
C ALA A 63 2.99 -8.95 -0.81
N SER A 64 3.99 -9.79 -0.53
CA SER A 64 5.34 -9.34 -0.18
C SER A 64 6.02 -8.62 -1.35
N TYR A 65 5.86 -9.10 -2.59
CA TYR A 65 6.40 -8.42 -3.77
C TYR A 65 5.73 -7.06 -4.00
N ILE A 66 4.39 -7.01 -3.91
CA ILE A 66 3.67 -5.74 -4.10
C ILE A 66 4.04 -4.75 -2.98
N THR A 67 4.23 -5.23 -1.74
CA THR A 67 4.72 -4.38 -0.65
C THR A 67 6.14 -3.87 -0.92
N LEU A 68 7.03 -4.69 -1.50
CA LEU A 68 8.36 -4.25 -1.89
C LEU A 68 8.31 -3.15 -2.97
N VAL A 69 7.44 -3.34 -3.99
CA VAL A 69 7.20 -2.33 -5.02
C VAL A 69 6.63 -1.05 -4.40
N LEU A 70 5.69 -1.18 -3.45
CA LEU A 70 5.09 -0.04 -2.74
C LEU A 70 6.15 0.79 -2.00
N LEU A 71 7.07 0.13 -1.26
CA LEU A 71 8.17 0.81 -0.58
C LEU A 71 9.12 1.50 -1.58
N ALA A 72 9.44 0.84 -2.70
CA ALA A 72 10.28 1.44 -3.74
C ALA A 72 9.63 2.67 -4.38
N VAL A 73 8.33 2.61 -4.64
CA VAL A 73 7.53 3.72 -5.17
C VAL A 73 7.47 4.88 -4.18
N GLU A 74 7.33 4.59 -2.88
CA GLU A 74 7.34 5.60 -1.81
C GLU A 74 8.69 6.31 -1.73
N VAL A 75 9.80 5.57 -1.73
CA VAL A 75 11.16 6.12 -1.78
C VAL A 75 11.37 6.98 -3.03
N LEU A 76 10.88 6.51 -4.19
CA LEU A 76 10.95 7.29 -5.43
C LEU A 76 10.19 8.61 -5.31
N GLY A 77 8.96 8.58 -4.82
CA GLY A 77 8.13 9.77 -4.61
C GLY A 77 8.84 10.82 -3.74
N TYR A 78 9.32 10.41 -2.57
CA TYR A 78 10.07 11.31 -1.68
C TYR A 78 11.37 11.85 -2.30
N SER A 79 12.09 11.01 -3.05
CA SER A 79 13.34 11.41 -3.70
C SER A 79 13.13 12.42 -4.82
N MET A 80 11.96 12.44 -5.44
CA MET A 80 11.61 13.34 -6.54
C MET A 80 10.93 14.63 -6.05
N ALA A 81 10.36 14.65 -4.86
CA ALA A 81 9.67 15.80 -4.29
C ALA A 81 10.60 17.03 -4.23
N GLY A 82 10.07 18.21 -4.59
CA GLY A 82 10.81 19.48 -4.59
C GLY A 82 11.81 19.66 -5.74
N ARG A 83 12.03 18.66 -6.60
CA ARG A 83 12.89 18.79 -7.78
C ARG A 83 12.09 19.38 -8.97
N THR A 84 12.59 20.42 -9.61
CA THR A 84 11.87 21.18 -10.66
C THR A 84 12.05 20.62 -12.08
N THR A 85 12.71 19.48 -12.26
CA THR A 85 12.86 18.86 -13.59
C THR A 85 11.56 18.20 -14.05
N ALA A 86 11.24 18.23 -15.35
CA ALA A 86 10.06 17.59 -15.91
C ALA A 86 10.02 16.07 -15.60
N PHE A 87 11.17 15.41 -15.63
CA PHE A 87 11.26 14.00 -15.26
C PHE A 87 10.85 13.77 -13.79
N ALA A 88 11.37 14.60 -12.87
CA ALA A 88 11.04 14.45 -11.44
C ALA A 88 9.55 14.70 -11.18
N PHE A 89 8.93 15.65 -11.88
CA PHE A 89 7.50 15.91 -11.79
C PHE A 89 6.67 14.68 -12.23
N ILE A 90 6.98 14.12 -13.40
CA ILE A 90 6.27 12.95 -13.93
C ILE A 90 6.50 11.73 -13.01
N ALA A 91 7.74 11.49 -12.57
CA ALA A 91 8.06 10.38 -11.67
C ALA A 91 7.34 10.50 -10.33
N HIS A 92 7.26 11.72 -9.75
CA HIS A 92 6.54 11.97 -8.51
C HIS A 92 5.03 11.77 -8.67
N LEU A 93 4.45 12.24 -9.78
CA LEU A 93 3.03 12.05 -10.11
C LEU A 93 2.67 10.57 -10.25
N LEU A 94 3.48 9.81 -11.01
CA LEU A 94 3.28 8.37 -11.20
C LEU A 94 3.50 7.57 -9.91
N ALA A 95 4.50 7.94 -9.11
CA ALA A 95 4.75 7.32 -7.81
C ALA A 95 3.54 7.46 -6.89
N ASN A 96 2.96 8.67 -6.77
CA ASN A 96 1.75 8.87 -5.98
C ASN A 96 0.55 8.07 -6.52
N ALA A 97 0.34 8.04 -7.83
CA ALA A 97 -0.74 7.26 -8.44
C ALA A 97 -0.59 5.75 -8.13
N LEU A 98 0.60 5.19 -8.33
CA LEU A 98 0.89 3.79 -8.01
C LEU A 98 0.70 3.49 -6.52
N TYR A 99 1.14 4.38 -5.64
CA TYR A 99 0.97 4.25 -4.20
C TYR A 99 -0.51 4.09 -3.81
N PHE A 100 -1.40 4.96 -4.33
CA PHE A 100 -2.83 4.88 -4.04
C PHE A 100 -3.51 3.64 -4.61
N ILE A 101 -3.01 3.07 -5.71
CA ILE A 101 -3.55 1.82 -6.29
C ILE A 101 -3.05 0.61 -5.50
N LEU A 102 -1.77 0.59 -5.12
CA LEU A 102 -1.14 -0.59 -4.54
C LEU A 102 -1.52 -0.81 -3.07
N ILE A 103 -1.76 0.23 -2.27
CA ILE A 103 -2.15 0.08 -0.86
C ILE A 103 -3.37 -0.83 -0.68
N PRO A 104 -4.54 -0.54 -1.29
CA PRO A 104 -5.71 -1.41 -1.14
C PRO A 104 -5.51 -2.77 -1.84
N ALA A 105 -4.67 -2.86 -2.87
CA ALA A 105 -4.34 -4.13 -3.52
C ALA A 105 -3.60 -5.08 -2.57
N VAL A 106 -2.62 -4.59 -1.79
CA VAL A 106 -1.94 -5.39 -0.76
C VAL A 106 -2.95 -5.92 0.25
N ALA A 107 -3.86 -5.07 0.74
CA ALA A 107 -4.88 -5.47 1.71
C ALA A 107 -5.81 -6.56 1.14
N LEU A 108 -6.25 -6.45 -0.12
CA LEU A 108 -7.05 -7.48 -0.79
C LEU A 108 -6.30 -8.81 -0.91
N ILE A 109 -5.02 -8.80 -1.25
CA ILE A 109 -4.21 -10.03 -1.38
C ILE A 109 -4.01 -10.68 -0.01
N ILE A 110 -3.81 -9.90 1.06
CA ILE A 110 -3.75 -10.42 2.43
C ILE A 110 -5.07 -11.08 2.81
N LEU A 111 -6.20 -10.49 2.43
CA LEU A 111 -7.52 -11.08 2.64
C LEU A 111 -7.64 -12.45 1.96
N TRP A 112 -7.12 -12.60 0.73
CA TRP A 112 -7.06 -13.89 0.04
C TRP A 112 -6.10 -14.88 0.69
N TYR A 113 -4.97 -14.41 1.18
CA TYR A 113 -4.06 -15.24 1.97
C TYR A 113 -4.75 -15.86 3.18
N LEU A 114 -5.64 -15.11 3.84
CA LEU A 114 -6.42 -15.58 5.00
C LEU A 114 -7.60 -16.51 4.63
N GLY A 115 -7.76 -16.93 3.38
CA GLY A 115 -8.73 -17.95 2.97
C GLY A 115 -9.92 -17.45 2.16
N TYR A 116 -10.07 -16.14 1.96
CA TYR A 116 -11.14 -15.61 1.08
C TYR A 116 -10.98 -16.00 -0.40
N SER A 117 -9.83 -16.56 -0.79
CA SER A 117 -9.63 -17.13 -2.13
C SER A 117 -10.53 -18.30 -2.44
N GLU A 118 -11.06 -18.98 -1.42
CA GLU A 118 -11.95 -20.15 -1.55
C GLU A 118 -13.40 -19.75 -1.81
N TYR A 119 -13.76 -18.50 -1.60
CA TYR A 119 -15.08 -17.99 -1.95
C TYR A 119 -15.32 -18.04 -3.46
N GLY A 120 -16.57 -18.26 -3.83
CA GLY A 120 -17.00 -18.36 -5.23
C GLY A 120 -16.64 -17.12 -6.06
N THR A 121 -16.64 -17.28 -7.35
CA THR A 121 -16.24 -16.23 -8.33
C THR A 121 -17.01 -14.92 -8.13
N MET A 122 -18.29 -15.00 -7.75
CA MET A 122 -19.13 -13.82 -7.51
C MET A 122 -18.59 -12.97 -6.35
N VAL A 123 -18.23 -13.59 -5.21
CA VAL A 123 -17.69 -12.85 -4.05
C VAL A 123 -16.35 -12.22 -4.39
N LYS A 124 -15.50 -12.93 -5.13
CA LYS A 124 -14.22 -12.37 -5.62
C LYS A 124 -14.45 -11.15 -6.49
N GLY A 125 -15.42 -11.20 -7.41
CA GLY A 125 -15.79 -10.06 -8.26
C GLY A 125 -16.24 -8.86 -7.43
N ILE A 126 -17.11 -9.07 -6.43
CA ILE A 126 -17.59 -8.00 -5.54
C ILE A 126 -16.43 -7.36 -4.77
N LEU A 127 -15.47 -8.17 -4.29
CA LEU A 127 -14.31 -7.67 -3.57
C LEU A 127 -13.34 -6.87 -4.47
N PHE A 128 -13.34 -7.12 -5.79
CA PHE A 128 -12.54 -6.33 -6.73
C PHE A 128 -13.15 -4.97 -7.06
N ILE A 129 -14.47 -4.78 -6.91
CA ILE A 129 -15.13 -3.54 -7.28
C ILE A 129 -14.53 -2.32 -6.56
N PRO A 130 -14.36 -2.30 -5.22
CA PRO A 130 -13.78 -1.13 -4.55
C PRO A 130 -12.35 -0.83 -5.01
N LEU A 131 -11.53 -1.87 -5.26
CA LEU A 131 -10.18 -1.71 -5.77
C LEU A 131 -10.19 -1.13 -7.18
N GLY A 132 -11.04 -1.66 -8.08
CA GLY A 132 -11.16 -1.17 -9.45
C GLY A 132 -11.63 0.28 -9.52
N LEU A 133 -12.63 0.64 -8.72
CA LEU A 133 -13.11 2.02 -8.59
C LEU A 133 -12.00 2.94 -8.05
N ASN A 134 -11.27 2.51 -7.02
CA ASN A 134 -10.14 3.27 -6.48
C ASN A 134 -9.05 3.50 -7.54
N ALA A 135 -8.69 2.47 -8.30
CA ALA A 135 -7.70 2.57 -9.37
C ALA A 135 -8.17 3.55 -10.47
N LEU A 136 -9.43 3.43 -10.92
CA LEU A 136 -10.01 4.33 -11.91
C LEU A 136 -10.01 5.77 -11.43
N LEU A 137 -10.49 6.02 -10.22
CA LEU A 137 -10.52 7.37 -9.64
C LEU A 137 -9.12 7.94 -9.42
N THR A 138 -8.14 7.09 -9.08
CA THR A 138 -6.73 7.50 -8.96
C THR A 138 -6.16 7.95 -10.32
N ILE A 139 -6.46 7.22 -11.41
CA ILE A 139 -6.03 7.59 -12.76
C ILE A 139 -6.68 8.91 -13.18
N LEU A 140 -7.97 9.07 -12.95
CA LEU A 140 -8.68 10.33 -13.23
C LEU A 140 -8.15 11.49 -12.38
N SER A 141 -7.68 11.20 -11.18
CA SER A 141 -7.10 12.19 -10.27
C SER A 141 -5.81 12.82 -10.80
N ILE A 142 -5.07 12.13 -11.66
CA ILE A 142 -3.87 12.67 -12.30
C ILE A 142 -4.19 13.99 -13.03
N GLN A 143 -5.37 14.08 -13.65
CA GLN A 143 -5.80 15.27 -14.40
C GLN A 143 -6.62 16.22 -13.53
N ASN A 144 -7.48 15.71 -12.67
CA ASN A 144 -8.49 16.49 -11.96
C ASN A 144 -8.08 16.87 -10.53
N GLY A 145 -7.00 16.32 -9.99
CA GLY A 145 -6.54 16.59 -8.63
C GLY A 145 -7.47 16.09 -7.52
N TRP A 146 -8.35 15.12 -7.80
CA TRP A 146 -9.38 14.65 -6.84
C TRP A 146 -8.79 14.00 -5.59
N PHE A 147 -7.84 13.10 -5.73
CA PHE A 147 -7.18 12.43 -4.61
C PHE A 147 -5.90 13.14 -4.21
N PHE A 148 -5.15 13.57 -5.21
CA PHE A 148 -3.89 14.27 -5.05
C PHE A 148 -3.59 15.11 -6.29
N SER A 149 -2.76 16.11 -6.12
CA SER A 149 -2.12 16.85 -7.19
C SER A 149 -0.66 17.10 -6.82
N VAL A 150 0.13 17.48 -7.80
CA VAL A 150 1.52 17.88 -7.62
C VAL A 150 1.62 19.34 -8.06
N SER A 151 2.14 20.20 -7.17
CA SER A 151 2.30 21.63 -7.44
C SER A 151 3.39 21.90 -8.48
N THR A 152 3.49 23.13 -8.96
CA THR A 152 4.57 23.58 -9.84
C THR A 152 5.96 23.53 -9.18
N SER A 153 6.01 23.58 -7.84
CA SER A 153 7.20 23.33 -7.02
C SER A 153 7.51 21.85 -6.80
N ASN A 154 6.76 20.95 -7.43
CA ASN A 154 6.85 19.51 -7.28
C ASN A 154 6.59 19.03 -5.85
N GLU A 155 5.65 19.64 -5.15
CA GLU A 155 5.18 19.26 -3.83
C GLU A 155 3.83 18.56 -3.93
N TYR A 156 3.65 17.53 -3.10
CA TYR A 156 2.40 16.80 -2.98
C TYR A 156 1.31 17.67 -2.32
N ILE A 157 0.13 17.71 -2.92
CA ILE A 157 -1.05 18.39 -2.39
C ILE A 157 -2.19 17.37 -2.32
N ARG A 158 -2.85 17.27 -1.16
CA ARG A 158 -4.04 16.42 -1.01
C ARG A 158 -5.22 16.99 -1.78
N GLY A 159 -5.90 16.13 -2.51
CA GLY A 159 -7.15 16.46 -3.15
C GLY A 159 -8.36 16.36 -2.19
N PRO A 160 -9.51 16.91 -2.60
CA PRO A 160 -10.72 16.94 -1.77
C PRO A 160 -11.28 15.55 -1.45
N PHE A 161 -11.09 14.56 -2.32
CA PHE A 161 -11.57 13.19 -2.15
C PHE A 161 -10.51 12.21 -1.64
N PHE A 162 -9.40 12.70 -1.09
CA PHE A 162 -8.32 11.87 -0.51
C PHE A 162 -8.84 10.80 0.46
N TYR A 163 -9.83 11.13 1.29
CA TYR A 163 -10.37 10.20 2.28
C TYR A 163 -11.11 9.01 1.67
N LEU A 164 -11.53 9.08 0.42
CA LEU A 164 -12.23 8.00 -0.25
C LEU A 164 -11.29 6.81 -0.52
N THR A 165 -10.08 7.06 -0.98
CA THR A 165 -9.05 6.01 -1.17
C THR A 165 -8.63 5.40 0.18
N THR A 166 -8.53 6.23 1.22
CA THR A 166 -8.29 5.75 2.60
C THR A 166 -9.43 4.85 3.07
N GLY A 167 -10.68 5.24 2.79
CA GLY A 167 -11.88 4.44 3.09
C GLY A 167 -11.88 3.06 2.44
N VAL A 168 -11.43 2.95 1.18
CA VAL A 168 -11.29 1.66 0.49
C VAL A 168 -10.27 0.75 1.20
N SER A 169 -9.16 1.30 1.66
CA SER A 169 -8.16 0.54 2.42
C SER A 169 -8.73 0.07 3.76
N TYR A 170 -9.43 0.93 4.49
CA TYR A 170 -10.10 0.56 5.74
C TYR A 170 -11.18 -0.51 5.54
N PHE A 171 -11.93 -0.46 4.45
CA PHE A 171 -12.90 -1.52 4.13
C PHE A 171 -12.23 -2.90 4.10
N TYR A 172 -11.09 -3.05 3.41
CA TYR A 172 -10.37 -4.33 3.41
C TYR A 172 -9.77 -4.68 4.77
N TYR A 173 -9.28 -3.71 5.55
CA TYR A 173 -8.76 -3.99 6.90
C TYR A 173 -9.86 -4.49 7.83
N VAL A 174 -11.07 -3.95 7.75
CA VAL A 174 -12.21 -4.47 8.52
C VAL A 174 -12.53 -5.91 8.13
N LEU A 175 -12.54 -6.24 6.84
CA LEU A 175 -12.74 -7.61 6.38
C LEU A 175 -11.64 -8.56 6.86
N ILE A 176 -10.38 -8.13 6.86
CA ILE A 176 -9.24 -8.88 7.39
C ILE A 176 -9.45 -9.16 8.89
N LEU A 177 -9.83 -8.15 9.67
CA LEU A 177 -10.10 -8.32 11.09
C LEU A 177 -11.25 -9.30 11.34
N MET A 178 -12.37 -9.18 10.61
CA MET A 178 -13.49 -10.11 10.69
C MET A 178 -13.04 -11.56 10.41
N GLN A 179 -12.20 -11.77 9.40
CA GLN A 179 -11.67 -13.10 9.08
C GLN A 179 -10.76 -13.64 10.18
N LEU A 180 -9.88 -12.81 10.74
CA LEU A 180 -9.02 -13.21 11.85
C LEU A 180 -9.84 -13.63 13.09
N PHE A 181 -10.89 -12.88 13.42
CA PHE A 181 -11.80 -13.26 14.52
C PHE A 181 -12.51 -14.59 14.25
N LYS A 182 -12.96 -14.81 13.01
CA LYS A 182 -13.57 -16.09 12.62
C LYS A 182 -12.60 -17.26 12.78
N MET A 183 -11.34 -17.09 12.38
CA MET A 183 -10.32 -18.15 12.50
C MET A 183 -10.00 -18.49 13.96
N ARG A 184 -10.08 -17.52 14.89
CA ARG A 184 -9.82 -17.75 16.32
C ARG A 184 -10.83 -18.69 16.96
N HIS A 185 -12.04 -18.78 16.42
CA HIS A 185 -13.13 -19.62 16.99
C HIS A 185 -13.20 -21.02 16.36
N VAL A 186 -12.31 -21.38 15.43
CA VAL A 186 -12.23 -22.76 14.94
C VAL A 186 -11.45 -23.58 15.97
N PRO A 187 -12.09 -24.58 16.66
CA PRO A 187 -11.38 -25.44 17.60
C PRO A 187 -10.30 -26.19 16.83
N ILE A 188 -9.07 -26.16 17.35
CA ILE A 188 -7.99 -27.02 16.86
C ILE A 188 -8.39 -28.43 17.17
N SER A 189 -8.85 -29.16 16.16
CA SER A 189 -9.11 -30.61 16.29
C SER A 189 -7.76 -31.26 16.56
N PRO A 190 -7.58 -31.95 17.71
CA PRO A 190 -6.37 -32.71 17.96
C PRO A 190 -6.32 -33.85 16.95
N SER A 191 -5.29 -33.86 16.10
CA SER A 191 -4.92 -34.95 15.21
C SER A 191 -4.22 -36.05 15.97
#